data_be0da29a38bdeaeb9f457a49df379172
#
_entry.id   be0da29a38bdeaeb9f457a49df379172
#
_cell.length_a   1.000
_cell.length_b   1.000
_cell.length_c   1.000
_cell.angle_alpha   90.00
_cell.angle_beta   90.00
_cell.angle_gamma   90.00
#
_symmetry.space_group_name_H-M   'P 1'
#
loop_
_entity.id
_entity.type
_entity.pdbx_description
1 polymer ?
#
loop_
_entity_poly.entity_id
_entity_poly.type
_entity_poly.pdbx_seq_one_letter_code
_entity_poly.pdbx_strand_id
1 'polypeptide(L)'
;INKGKNRQNLESIQYFENQYKINLTFKEDLSYDIKEVDGKLVSVKQLFIRLMDKYGEENYPTDDYTINKLNYYINYYKDTVTFKEGLERRTIYLPMIEEIFKKHNIPLDLSYIAFVESFYKPEAYNLNSGARGMWQFMIHSGKEYGLKINKTVDERLDVVKSTEAAAEYINDLLAIFGIRSITIAMASYNAGDGFLRWAL
;
A
#
# COMPACT_ATOMS: atom_id res chain seq x y z
N ILE A 1 4.78 -28.54 -11.56
CA ILE A 1 5.37 -27.97 -10.33
C ILE A 1 4.67 -26.66 -9.92
N ASN A 2 3.86 -26.01 -10.80
CA ASN A 2 3.26 -24.70 -10.51
C ASN A 2 1.87 -24.72 -9.83
N LYS A 3 1.27 -25.89 -9.61
CA LYS A 3 -0.09 -25.97 -9.02
C LYS A 3 -0.17 -25.68 -7.52
N GLY A 4 0.94 -25.86 -6.78
CA GLY A 4 0.96 -25.62 -5.33
C GLY A 4 1.08 -24.14 -4.95
N LYS A 5 1.87 -23.35 -5.70
CA LYS A 5 2.05 -21.91 -5.44
C LYS A 5 0.78 -21.09 -5.73
N ASN A 6 0.02 -21.44 -6.78
CA ASN A 6 -1.26 -20.77 -7.08
C ASN A 6 -2.32 -21.00 -6.00
N ARG A 7 -2.29 -22.14 -5.31
CA ARG A 7 -3.26 -22.45 -4.27
C ARG A 7 -3.02 -21.64 -2.99
N GLN A 8 -1.76 -21.49 -2.59
CA GLN A 8 -1.39 -20.65 -1.43
C GLN A 8 -1.70 -19.17 -1.65
N ASN A 9 -1.46 -18.64 -2.86
CA ASN A 9 -1.83 -17.27 -3.20
C ASN A 9 -3.34 -17.03 -3.19
N LEU A 10 -4.14 -18.00 -3.64
CA LEU A 10 -5.60 -17.93 -3.58
C LEU A 10 -6.13 -17.95 -2.14
N GLU A 11 -5.55 -18.77 -1.27
CA GLU A 11 -5.95 -18.86 0.14
C GLU A 11 -5.61 -17.58 0.92
N SER A 12 -4.46 -16.95 0.64
CA SER A 12 -4.08 -15.66 1.23
C SER A 12 -5.00 -14.53 0.77
N ILE A 13 -5.36 -14.50 -0.51
CA ILE A 13 -6.29 -13.51 -1.07
C ILE A 13 -7.69 -13.69 -0.49
N GLN A 14 -8.19 -14.92 -0.38
CA GLN A 14 -9.48 -15.23 0.25
C GLN A 14 -9.50 -14.87 1.74
N TYR A 15 -8.38 -15.04 2.44
CA TYR A 15 -8.24 -14.60 3.83
C TYR A 15 -8.43 -13.08 3.94
N PHE A 16 -7.77 -12.28 3.07
CA PHE A 16 -7.94 -10.82 3.02
C PHE A 16 -9.38 -10.43 2.68
N GLU A 17 -10.02 -11.07 1.70
CA GLU A 17 -11.41 -10.81 1.32
C GLU A 17 -12.36 -11.06 2.49
N ASN A 18 -12.18 -12.14 3.22
CA ASN A 18 -13.00 -12.49 4.38
C ASN A 18 -12.78 -11.54 5.55
N GLN A 19 -11.54 -11.12 5.81
CA GLN A 19 -11.21 -10.21 6.91
C GLN A 19 -11.80 -8.81 6.71
N TYR A 20 -11.86 -8.34 5.47
CA TYR A 20 -12.39 -7.01 5.14
C TYR A 20 -13.85 -7.04 4.64
N LYS A 21 -14.53 -8.21 4.69
CA LYS A 21 -15.93 -8.39 4.24
C LYS A 21 -16.18 -7.90 2.80
N ILE A 22 -15.21 -8.06 1.92
CA ILE A 22 -15.31 -7.66 0.53
C ILE A 22 -15.78 -8.87 -0.28
N ASN A 23 -17.07 -8.92 -0.63
CA ASN A 23 -17.61 -9.89 -1.57
C ASN A 23 -17.43 -9.37 -3.00
N LEU A 24 -16.42 -9.88 -3.69
CA LEU A 24 -16.12 -9.50 -5.07
C LEU A 24 -16.71 -10.53 -6.05
N THR A 25 -17.92 -10.26 -6.54
CA THR A 25 -18.46 -10.96 -7.71
C THR A 25 -17.95 -10.26 -8.98
N PHE A 26 -17.07 -10.92 -9.72
CA PHE A 26 -16.56 -10.40 -10.99
C PHE A 26 -17.51 -10.73 -12.13
N LYS A 27 -17.89 -9.70 -12.90
CA LYS A 27 -18.42 -9.91 -14.26
C LYS A 27 -17.25 -9.88 -15.23
N GLU A 28 -17.14 -10.88 -16.09
CA GLU A 28 -16.17 -10.96 -17.18
C GLU A 28 -16.49 -9.93 -18.26
N ASP A 29 -16.14 -8.66 -18.05
CA ASP A 29 -16.23 -7.65 -19.09
C ASP A 29 -14.84 -7.03 -19.29
N LEU A 30 -14.14 -7.51 -20.30
CA LEU A 30 -12.78 -7.10 -20.69
C LEU A 30 -12.69 -5.65 -21.19
N SER A 31 -13.82 -4.93 -21.33
CA SER A 31 -13.84 -3.53 -21.78
C SER A 31 -13.20 -2.56 -20.79
N TYR A 32 -12.93 -2.98 -19.56
CA TYR A 32 -12.36 -2.14 -18.49
C TYR A 32 -10.83 -2.07 -18.47
N ASP A 33 -10.13 -2.83 -19.30
CA ASP A 33 -8.67 -2.94 -19.26
C ASP A 33 -7.92 -1.74 -19.87
N ILE A 34 -8.60 -0.84 -20.59
CA ILE A 34 -7.95 0.28 -21.29
C ILE A 34 -8.18 1.58 -20.53
N LYS A 35 -7.08 2.28 -20.23
CA LYS A 35 -7.07 3.61 -19.60
C LYS A 35 -6.34 4.60 -20.48
N GLU A 36 -6.73 5.86 -20.43
CA GLU A 36 -5.99 6.96 -21.04
C GLU A 36 -4.97 7.50 -20.04
N VAL A 37 -3.69 7.46 -20.40
CA VAL A 37 -2.58 8.01 -19.62
C VAL A 37 -1.73 8.87 -20.56
N ASP A 38 -1.60 10.15 -20.25
CA ASP A 38 -0.87 11.15 -21.04
C ASP A 38 -1.29 11.15 -22.53
N GLY A 39 -2.61 11.08 -22.80
CA GLY A 39 -3.18 11.05 -24.14
C GLY A 39 -2.97 9.74 -24.92
N LYS A 40 -2.51 8.67 -24.25
CA LYS A 40 -2.35 7.35 -24.85
C LYS A 40 -3.24 6.33 -24.17
N LEU A 41 -3.85 5.46 -24.98
CA LEU A 41 -4.59 4.30 -24.48
C LEU A 41 -3.61 3.23 -24.04
N VAL A 42 -3.65 2.83 -22.76
CA VAL A 42 -2.77 1.83 -22.15
C VAL A 42 -3.60 0.85 -21.37
N SER A 43 -3.31 -0.45 -21.48
CA SER A 43 -4.01 -1.43 -20.67
C SER A 43 -3.49 -1.41 -19.21
N VAL A 44 -4.38 -1.74 -18.26
CA VAL A 44 -4.00 -1.87 -16.84
C VAL A 44 -2.91 -2.94 -16.69
N LYS A 45 -2.98 -4.03 -17.47
CA LYS A 45 -1.93 -5.05 -17.50
C LYS A 45 -0.57 -4.48 -17.89
N GLN A 46 -0.52 -3.65 -18.93
CA GLN A 46 0.74 -3.01 -19.36
C GLN A 46 1.27 -2.03 -18.31
N LEU A 47 0.41 -1.27 -17.65
CA LEU A 47 0.80 -0.37 -16.55
C LEU A 47 1.34 -1.16 -15.36
N PHE A 48 0.68 -2.25 -14.99
CA PHE A 48 1.12 -3.12 -13.91
C PHE A 48 2.49 -3.76 -14.22
N ILE A 49 2.69 -4.31 -15.42
CA ILE A 49 3.97 -4.86 -15.86
C ILE A 49 5.08 -3.80 -15.77
N ARG A 50 4.86 -2.60 -16.30
CA ARG A 50 5.84 -1.50 -16.24
C ARG A 50 6.20 -1.12 -14.79
N LEU A 51 5.23 -1.16 -13.88
CA LEU A 51 5.47 -0.89 -12.47
C LEU A 51 6.35 -1.98 -11.84
N MET A 52 6.06 -3.25 -12.11
CA MET A 52 6.84 -4.38 -11.62
C MET A 52 8.27 -4.36 -12.18
N ASP A 53 8.42 -4.14 -13.50
CA ASP A 53 9.72 -4.04 -14.16
C ASP A 53 10.57 -2.88 -13.60
N LYS A 54 9.94 -1.74 -13.28
CA LYS A 54 10.61 -0.57 -12.67
C LYS A 54 11.33 -0.94 -11.37
N TYR A 55 10.77 -1.88 -10.61
CA TYR A 55 11.33 -2.33 -9.33
C TYR A 55 12.06 -3.67 -9.42
N GLY A 56 12.20 -4.24 -10.63
CA GLY A 56 12.88 -5.51 -10.84
C GLY A 56 12.17 -6.70 -10.19
N GLU A 57 10.85 -6.60 -10.02
CA GLU A 57 10.01 -7.73 -9.57
C GLU A 57 9.98 -8.80 -10.65
N GLU A 58 10.30 -10.07 -10.30
CA GLU A 58 10.45 -11.13 -11.29
C GLU A 58 9.26 -12.11 -11.33
N ASN A 59 8.56 -12.30 -10.23
CA ASN A 59 7.53 -13.34 -10.10
C ASN A 59 6.19 -12.74 -9.63
N TYR A 60 5.57 -11.95 -10.47
CA TYR A 60 4.26 -11.35 -10.19
C TYR A 60 3.16 -11.96 -11.10
N PRO A 61 1.94 -12.13 -10.57
CA PRO A 61 0.85 -12.69 -11.35
C PRO A 61 0.33 -11.66 -12.37
N THR A 62 0.19 -12.08 -13.63
CA THR A 62 -0.42 -11.29 -14.70
C THR A 62 -1.61 -12.01 -15.35
N ASP A 63 -2.19 -12.97 -14.62
CA ASP A 63 -3.40 -13.67 -15.02
C ASP A 63 -4.64 -12.77 -15.00
N ASP A 64 -5.68 -13.19 -15.65
CA ASP A 64 -6.91 -12.41 -15.80
C ASP A 64 -7.56 -12.07 -14.45
N TYR A 65 -7.46 -12.95 -13.46
CA TYR A 65 -7.98 -12.70 -12.12
C TYR A 65 -7.30 -11.51 -11.46
N THR A 66 -5.97 -11.46 -11.48
CA THR A 66 -5.18 -10.34 -10.93
C THR A 66 -5.50 -9.03 -11.64
N ILE A 67 -5.52 -9.05 -12.98
CA ILE A 67 -5.79 -7.85 -13.78
C ILE A 67 -7.22 -7.37 -13.58
N ASN A 68 -8.20 -8.25 -13.50
CA ASN A 68 -9.59 -7.88 -13.22
C ASN A 68 -9.75 -7.28 -11.82
N LYS A 69 -9.04 -7.79 -10.81
CA LYS A 69 -9.00 -7.18 -9.48
C LYS A 69 -8.43 -5.77 -9.50
N LEU A 70 -7.31 -5.55 -10.17
CA LEU A 70 -6.72 -4.22 -10.32
C LEU A 70 -7.70 -3.25 -11.00
N ASN A 71 -8.32 -3.67 -12.10
CA ASN A 71 -9.35 -2.89 -12.78
C ASN A 71 -10.53 -2.55 -11.90
N TYR A 72 -11.02 -3.52 -11.12
CA TYR A 72 -12.10 -3.30 -10.17
C TYR A 72 -11.74 -2.19 -9.17
N TYR A 73 -10.60 -2.27 -8.50
CA TYR A 73 -10.19 -1.27 -7.51
C TYR A 73 -9.95 0.10 -8.14
N ILE A 74 -9.33 0.18 -9.31
CA ILE A 74 -9.16 1.43 -10.03
C ILE A 74 -10.53 2.08 -10.31
N ASN A 75 -11.50 1.31 -10.82
CA ASN A 75 -12.83 1.83 -11.12
C ASN A 75 -13.63 2.16 -9.86
N TYR A 76 -13.45 1.41 -8.78
CA TYR A 76 -14.12 1.67 -7.50
C TYR A 76 -13.68 3.00 -6.88
N TYR A 77 -12.37 3.28 -6.89
CA TYR A 77 -11.84 4.44 -6.18
C TYR A 77 -11.75 5.71 -7.02
N LYS A 78 -11.43 5.63 -8.32
CA LYS A 78 -11.05 6.78 -9.18
C LYS A 78 -12.01 7.97 -9.13
N ASP A 79 -13.32 7.72 -8.98
CA ASP A 79 -14.35 8.75 -9.01
C ASP A 79 -14.88 9.12 -7.62
N THR A 80 -14.42 8.47 -6.56
CA THR A 80 -14.85 8.79 -5.21
C THR A 80 -14.30 10.14 -4.74
N VAL A 81 -15.10 10.88 -3.97
CA VAL A 81 -14.68 12.15 -3.36
C VAL A 81 -13.46 11.93 -2.46
N THR A 82 -13.46 10.86 -1.67
CA THR A 82 -12.34 10.51 -0.76
C THR A 82 -11.03 10.30 -1.50
N PHE A 83 -11.07 9.67 -2.68
CA PHE A 83 -9.87 9.45 -3.49
C PHE A 83 -9.32 10.79 -4.03
N LYS A 84 -10.20 11.66 -4.57
CA LYS A 84 -9.82 12.97 -5.10
C LYS A 84 -9.22 13.86 -4.01
N GLU A 85 -9.89 13.96 -2.86
CA GLU A 85 -9.37 14.69 -1.70
C GLU A 85 -8.03 14.09 -1.19
N GLY A 86 -7.86 12.78 -1.27
CA GLY A 86 -6.59 12.11 -0.95
C GLY A 86 -5.46 12.54 -1.87
N LEU A 87 -5.72 12.64 -3.18
CA LEU A 87 -4.74 13.14 -4.14
C LEU A 87 -4.40 14.62 -3.89
N GLU A 88 -5.37 15.46 -3.53
CA GLU A 88 -5.14 16.85 -3.14
C GLU A 88 -4.26 16.94 -1.88
N ARG A 89 -4.58 16.18 -0.83
CA ARG A 89 -3.74 16.13 0.38
C ARG A 89 -2.33 15.63 0.08
N ARG A 90 -2.18 14.66 -0.83
CA ARG A 90 -0.86 14.20 -1.29
C ARG A 90 -0.01 15.36 -1.79
N THR A 91 -0.56 16.28 -2.57
CA THR A 91 0.23 17.42 -3.10
C THR A 91 0.76 18.32 -2.00
N ILE A 92 0.05 18.42 -0.86
CA ILE A 92 0.46 19.21 0.30
C ILE A 92 1.62 18.54 1.03
N TYR A 93 1.54 17.23 1.27
CA TYR A 93 2.51 16.50 2.10
C TYR A 93 3.67 15.91 1.30
N LEU A 94 3.52 15.73 -0.01
CA LEU A 94 4.52 15.08 -0.86
C LEU A 94 5.91 15.72 -0.79
N PRO A 95 6.09 17.05 -0.80
CA PRO A 95 7.42 17.65 -0.73
C PRO A 95 8.18 17.26 0.55
N MET A 96 7.49 17.25 1.69
CA MET A 96 8.08 16.83 2.97
C MET A 96 8.37 15.33 2.99
N ILE A 97 7.44 14.50 2.47
CA ILE A 97 7.64 13.04 2.37
C ILE A 97 8.83 12.73 1.45
N GLU A 98 8.93 13.41 0.31
CA GLU A 98 10.03 13.25 -0.65
C GLU A 98 11.38 13.55 -0.02
N GLU A 99 11.50 14.63 0.74
CA GLU A 99 12.72 15.00 1.46
C GLU A 99 13.14 13.91 2.46
N ILE A 100 12.19 13.41 3.27
CA ILE A 100 12.43 12.35 4.24
C ILE A 100 12.80 11.05 3.53
N PHE A 101 12.03 10.63 2.53
CA PHE A 101 12.27 9.39 1.80
C PHE A 101 13.61 9.39 1.07
N LYS A 102 13.99 10.52 0.50
CA LYS A 102 15.30 10.70 -0.14
C LYS A 102 16.45 10.55 0.87
N LYS A 103 16.31 11.13 2.08
CA LYS A 103 17.28 10.98 3.18
C LYS A 103 17.45 9.51 3.59
N HIS A 104 16.38 8.74 3.56
CA HIS A 104 16.37 7.31 3.91
C HIS A 104 16.60 6.37 2.70
N ASN A 105 16.84 6.88 1.49
CA ASN A 105 16.99 6.13 0.23
C ASN A 105 15.77 5.24 -0.10
N ILE A 106 14.57 5.72 0.21
CA ILE A 106 13.30 5.01 -0.05
C ILE A 106 12.70 5.48 -1.37
N PRO A 107 12.24 4.56 -2.24
CA PRO A 107 11.51 4.94 -3.46
C PRO A 107 10.26 5.76 -3.13
N LEU A 108 10.08 6.91 -3.83
CA LEU A 108 8.97 7.81 -3.56
C LEU A 108 7.59 7.18 -3.79
N ASP A 109 7.49 6.16 -4.65
CA ASP A 109 6.24 5.44 -4.87
C ASP A 109 5.70 4.77 -3.60
N LEU A 110 6.58 4.43 -2.63
CA LEU A 110 6.13 3.91 -1.32
C LEU A 110 5.40 4.95 -0.47
N SER A 111 5.42 6.24 -0.85
CA SER A 111 4.56 7.26 -0.23
C SER A 111 3.07 6.95 -0.38
N TYR A 112 2.69 6.16 -1.40
CA TYR A 112 1.30 5.70 -1.56
C TYR A 112 0.81 4.77 -0.46
N ILE A 113 1.69 4.26 0.41
CA ILE A 113 1.27 3.57 1.65
C ILE A 113 0.39 4.51 2.48
N ALA A 114 0.79 5.77 2.70
CA ALA A 114 -0.02 6.75 3.41
C ALA A 114 -1.38 7.04 2.71
N PHE A 115 -1.43 6.89 1.39
CA PHE A 115 -2.69 6.99 0.65
C PHE A 115 -3.63 5.82 0.99
N VAL A 116 -3.12 4.60 0.97
CA VAL A 116 -3.90 3.39 1.29
C VAL A 116 -4.35 3.40 2.76
N GLU A 117 -3.49 3.83 3.67
CA GLU A 117 -3.75 3.84 5.11
C GLU A 117 -4.78 4.89 5.53
N SER A 118 -4.71 6.10 4.98
CA SER A 118 -5.54 7.21 5.47
C SER A 118 -5.97 8.22 4.43
N PHE A 119 -5.65 8.03 3.15
CA PHE A 119 -5.74 9.07 2.13
C PHE A 119 -4.99 10.35 2.53
N TYR A 120 -3.81 10.20 3.13
CA TYR A 120 -2.96 11.28 3.67
C TYR A 120 -3.65 12.14 4.74
N LYS A 121 -4.55 11.61 5.57
CA LYS A 121 -5.18 12.33 6.67
C LYS A 121 -4.32 12.26 7.93
N PRO A 122 -3.74 13.39 8.43
CA PRO A 122 -2.91 13.36 9.63
C PRO A 122 -3.68 12.98 10.90
N GLU A 123 -4.96 13.34 10.95
CA GLU A 123 -5.85 13.10 12.10
C GLU A 123 -6.64 11.78 12.02
N ALA A 124 -6.36 10.93 11.02
CA ALA A 124 -7.07 9.68 10.84
C ALA A 124 -7.01 8.81 12.10
N TYR A 125 -8.15 8.21 12.46
CA TYR A 125 -8.27 7.33 13.60
C TYR A 125 -9.16 6.13 13.27
N ASN A 126 -8.60 4.93 13.42
CA ASN A 126 -9.34 3.69 13.29
C ASN A 126 -9.85 3.25 14.66
N LEU A 127 -11.17 3.38 14.88
CA LEU A 127 -11.82 3.05 16.16
C LEU A 127 -11.69 1.57 16.56
N ASN A 128 -11.57 0.66 15.58
CA ASN A 128 -11.52 -0.77 15.85
C ASN A 128 -10.12 -1.23 16.25
N SER A 129 -9.08 -0.73 15.56
CA SER A 129 -7.70 -1.14 15.81
C SER A 129 -6.93 -0.19 16.73
N GLY A 130 -7.37 1.07 16.83
CA GLY A 130 -6.63 2.13 17.53
C GLY A 130 -5.46 2.69 16.71
N ALA A 131 -5.31 2.33 15.44
CA ALA A 131 -4.34 2.91 14.53
C ALA A 131 -4.61 4.39 14.32
N ARG A 132 -3.56 5.22 14.16
CA ARG A 132 -3.71 6.67 14.15
C ARG A 132 -2.72 7.37 13.22
N GLY A 133 -3.15 8.53 12.71
CA GLY A 133 -2.33 9.41 11.90
C GLY A 133 -2.27 9.04 10.42
N MET A 134 -1.49 9.79 9.67
CA MET A 134 -1.33 9.62 8.23
C MET A 134 -0.88 8.20 7.84
N TRP A 135 -0.02 7.60 8.66
CA TRP A 135 0.63 6.30 8.45
C TRP A 135 -0.03 5.15 9.22
N GLN A 136 -1.13 5.42 9.93
CA GLN A 136 -1.91 4.44 10.70
C GLN A 136 -1.09 3.57 11.67
N PHE A 137 -0.11 4.18 12.34
CA PHE A 137 0.66 3.46 13.35
C PHE A 137 -0.22 2.97 14.49
N MET A 138 0.00 1.72 14.91
CA MET A 138 -0.44 1.22 16.20
C MET A 138 0.41 1.82 17.33
N ILE A 139 -0.07 1.79 18.57
CA ILE A 139 0.70 2.31 19.72
C ILE A 139 2.04 1.60 19.87
N HIS A 140 2.04 0.26 19.70
CA HIS A 140 3.25 -0.53 19.86
C HIS A 140 4.27 -0.17 18.78
N SER A 141 3.91 -0.33 17.52
CA SER A 141 4.80 -0.04 16.40
C SER A 141 5.24 1.42 16.36
N GLY A 142 4.34 2.37 16.65
CA GLY A 142 4.75 3.78 16.74
C GLY A 142 5.84 4.03 17.79
N LYS A 143 5.76 3.38 18.97
CA LYS A 143 6.81 3.50 19.99
C LYS A 143 8.10 2.81 19.60
N GLU A 144 8.02 1.68 18.92
CA GLU A 144 9.17 0.93 18.40
C GLU A 144 9.99 1.80 17.43
N TYR A 145 9.31 2.58 16.59
CA TYR A 145 9.94 3.54 15.67
C TYR A 145 10.03 4.97 16.25
N GLY A 146 10.19 5.09 17.57
CA GLY A 146 10.61 6.30 18.28
C GLY A 146 9.51 7.35 18.53
N LEU A 147 8.23 7.08 18.16
CA LEU A 147 7.16 8.03 18.42
C LEU A 147 6.79 8.10 19.90
N LYS A 148 6.71 9.32 20.45
CA LYS A 148 6.24 9.55 21.80
C LYS A 148 4.72 9.47 21.84
N ILE A 149 4.22 8.46 22.54
CA ILE A 149 2.79 8.18 22.67
C ILE A 149 2.45 7.98 24.14
N ASN A 150 1.70 8.92 24.72
CA ASN A 150 1.25 8.90 26.10
C ASN A 150 -0.11 9.62 26.24
N LYS A 151 -0.55 9.90 27.47
CA LYS A 151 -1.84 10.56 27.73
C LYS A 151 -1.95 12.00 27.21
N THR A 152 -0.84 12.69 27.05
CA THR A 152 -0.78 14.12 26.67
C THR A 152 -0.21 14.38 25.29
N VAL A 153 0.55 13.43 24.73
CA VAL A 153 1.23 13.55 23.44
C VAL A 153 1.00 12.27 22.64
N ASP A 154 0.63 12.44 21.38
CA ASP A 154 0.52 11.36 20.40
C ASP A 154 1.18 11.79 19.09
N GLU A 155 2.47 11.47 18.96
CA GLU A 155 3.26 11.87 17.79
C GLU A 155 2.91 11.10 16.49
N ARG A 156 2.00 10.15 16.56
CA ARG A 156 1.42 9.55 15.34
C ARG A 156 0.63 10.58 14.51
N LEU A 157 0.18 11.67 15.16
CA LEU A 157 -0.52 12.79 14.53
C LEU A 157 0.43 13.86 13.97
N ASP A 158 1.70 13.84 14.36
CA ASP A 158 2.73 14.73 13.83
C ASP A 158 3.20 14.22 12.47
N VAL A 159 2.93 14.99 11.42
CA VAL A 159 3.20 14.55 10.03
C VAL A 159 4.68 14.31 9.74
N VAL A 160 5.58 15.09 10.34
CA VAL A 160 7.02 14.95 10.14
C VAL A 160 7.54 13.72 10.88
N LYS A 161 7.26 13.65 12.19
CA LYS A 161 7.75 12.55 13.04
C LYS A 161 7.19 11.21 12.62
N SER A 162 5.88 11.15 12.30
CA SER A 162 5.28 9.91 11.84
C SER A 162 5.79 9.49 10.46
N THR A 163 6.20 10.43 9.60
CA THR A 163 6.84 10.11 8.32
C THR A 163 8.27 9.62 8.50
N GLU A 164 9.07 10.20 9.41
CA GLU A 164 10.39 9.66 9.77
C GLU A 164 10.26 8.22 10.32
N ALA A 165 9.34 7.99 11.24
CA ALA A 165 9.07 6.64 11.77
C ALA A 165 8.62 5.66 10.68
N ALA A 166 7.77 6.09 9.75
CA ALA A 166 7.33 5.26 8.62
C ALA A 166 8.49 4.95 7.67
N ALA A 167 9.39 5.91 7.44
CA ALA A 167 10.58 5.69 6.63
C ALA A 167 11.51 4.63 7.26
N GLU A 168 11.73 4.67 8.57
CA GLU A 168 12.51 3.64 9.28
C GLU A 168 11.83 2.27 9.17
N TYR A 169 10.51 2.19 9.40
CA TYR A 169 9.77 0.95 9.28
C TYR A 169 9.82 0.38 7.86
N ILE A 170 9.62 1.21 6.82
CA ILE A 170 9.71 0.80 5.43
C ILE A 170 11.12 0.28 5.10
N ASN A 171 12.17 0.94 5.60
CA ASN A 171 13.55 0.47 5.42
C ASN A 171 13.79 -0.90 6.04
N ASP A 172 13.26 -1.17 7.23
CA ASP A 172 13.34 -2.48 7.85
C ASP A 172 12.64 -3.55 7.01
N LEU A 173 11.45 -3.23 6.47
CA LEU A 173 10.74 -4.14 5.56
C LEU A 173 11.53 -4.40 4.27
N LEU A 174 12.13 -3.36 3.67
CA LEU A 174 12.98 -3.51 2.49
C LEU A 174 14.27 -4.29 2.80
N ALA A 175 14.84 -4.14 3.99
CA ALA A 175 16.00 -4.91 4.42
C ALA A 175 15.67 -6.40 4.61
N ILE A 176 14.47 -6.72 5.11
CA ILE A 176 14.00 -8.09 5.33
C ILE A 176 13.69 -8.80 4.01
N PHE A 177 12.97 -8.15 3.11
CA PHE A 177 12.42 -8.78 1.90
C PHE A 177 13.24 -8.46 0.64
N GLY A 178 14.17 -7.51 0.72
CA GLY A 178 14.98 -7.02 -0.39
C GLY A 178 14.33 -5.85 -1.13
N ILE A 179 15.16 -4.97 -1.68
CA ILE A 179 14.72 -3.76 -2.41
C ILE A 179 13.97 -4.11 -3.71
N ARG A 180 14.13 -5.33 -4.22
CA ARG A 180 13.42 -5.85 -5.39
C ARG A 180 12.05 -6.43 -5.07
N SER A 181 11.61 -6.37 -3.82
CA SER A 181 10.34 -6.90 -3.35
C SER A 181 9.46 -5.79 -2.78
N ILE A 182 9.30 -4.70 -3.54
CA ILE A 182 8.53 -3.52 -3.11
C ILE A 182 7.07 -3.89 -2.82
N THR A 183 6.50 -4.80 -3.60
CA THR A 183 5.15 -5.31 -3.40
C THR A 183 5.01 -6.08 -2.11
N ILE A 184 6.04 -6.87 -1.74
CA ILE A 184 6.07 -7.59 -0.46
C ILE A 184 6.24 -6.61 0.70
N ALA A 185 7.10 -5.60 0.57
CA ALA A 185 7.26 -4.56 1.59
C ALA A 185 5.94 -3.79 1.83
N MET A 186 5.21 -3.43 0.77
CA MET A 186 3.89 -2.80 0.89
C MET A 186 2.85 -3.72 1.55
N ALA A 187 2.83 -5.00 1.18
CA ALA A 187 1.95 -5.99 1.79
C ALA A 187 2.30 -6.21 3.27
N SER A 188 3.60 -6.19 3.62
CA SER A 188 4.08 -6.33 5.00
C SER A 188 3.71 -5.15 5.88
N TYR A 189 3.74 -3.96 5.34
CA TYR A 189 3.32 -2.76 6.08
C TYR A 189 1.89 -2.92 6.60
N ASN A 190 1.02 -3.46 5.77
CA ASN A 190 -0.41 -3.65 6.10
C ASN A 190 -0.66 -4.88 6.99
N ALA A 191 -0.04 -6.02 6.68
CA ALA A 191 -0.29 -7.30 7.34
C ALA A 191 0.58 -7.54 8.59
N GLY A 192 1.63 -6.74 8.78
CA GLY A 192 2.71 -7.00 9.71
C GLY A 192 3.76 -7.98 9.15
N ASP A 193 5.03 -7.71 9.40
CA ASP A 193 6.16 -8.49 8.90
C ASP A 193 6.14 -9.95 9.39
N GLY A 194 5.69 -10.18 10.61
CA GLY A 194 5.56 -11.52 11.19
C GLY A 194 4.60 -12.43 10.43
N PHE A 195 3.49 -11.88 9.91
CA PHE A 195 2.54 -12.65 9.10
C PHE A 195 3.17 -13.07 7.77
N LEU A 196 3.85 -12.16 7.08
CA LEU A 196 4.44 -12.48 5.79
C LEU A 196 5.68 -13.38 5.89
N ARG A 197 6.49 -13.26 6.93
CA ARG A 197 7.57 -14.22 7.22
C ARG A 197 7.05 -15.66 7.41
N TRP A 198 5.84 -15.78 7.94
CA TRP A 198 5.19 -17.07 8.09
C TRP A 198 4.59 -17.58 6.77
N ALA A 199 4.11 -16.67 5.90
CA ALA A 199 3.41 -17.01 4.65
C ALA A 199 4.36 -17.28 3.46
N LEU A 200 5.62 -16.81 3.50
CA LEU A 200 6.66 -17.02 2.48
C LEU A 200 7.56 -18.21 2.82
#